data_ae5c0b49024368056e4bc2eefdcd2294
#
_entry.id   ae5c0b49024368056e4bc2eefdcd2294
#
_cell.length_a   1.000
_cell.length_b   1.000
_cell.length_c   1.000
_cell.angle_alpha   90.00
_cell.angle_beta   90.00
_cell.angle_gamma   90.00
#
_symmetry.space_group_name_H-M   'P 1'
#
loop_
_entity.id
_entity.type
_entity.pdbx_description
1 polymer ?
#
loop_
_entity_poly.entity_id
_entity_poly.type
_entity_poly.pdbx_seq_one_letter_code
_entity_poly.pdbx_strand_id
1 'polypeptide(L)'
;MRKFIVILGLMIVTANTFAQNKAIRIEEAGQDTPVLFLPGFISPGTVWKETFKNLEGKHKAYFVSYAGFNGIEPIPMPWYSALKKELVEYIITKKLEKIVLIGHSMGGNLAVDIAAELGDKIDRIVIVDALTCMREVMMPGVPVESFQYDNPYNNQMLNATDKAFQQTATMMAQGMTLDTSKQTLLKKWMIEADRKTYVYGYTDLLKLDLRPLLSSIKVPVLILGAPFPDKEVVLPNFEKQYVGLANKTIAIAPSGRHFIMFDQPQWLYAQINTFLSK
;
A
#
# COMPACT_ATOMS: atom_id res chain seq x y z
N MET A 1 -5.77 -67.65 -36.74
CA MET A 1 -6.08 -66.84 -35.54
C MET A 1 -5.26 -65.54 -35.60
N ARG A 2 -5.89 -64.42 -35.98
CA ARG A 2 -5.26 -63.10 -36.07
C ARG A 2 -5.38 -62.40 -34.69
N LYS A 3 -4.25 -62.14 -34.06
CA LYS A 3 -4.20 -61.36 -32.79
C LYS A 3 -4.29 -59.88 -33.12
N PHE A 4 -5.37 -59.18 -32.69
CA PHE A 4 -5.49 -57.73 -32.70
C PHE A 4 -4.73 -57.21 -31.48
N ILE A 5 -3.71 -56.38 -31.72
CA ILE A 5 -3.04 -55.59 -30.68
C ILE A 5 -3.77 -54.24 -30.65
N VAL A 6 -4.47 -53.96 -29.56
CA VAL A 6 -5.05 -52.62 -29.26
C VAL A 6 -3.99 -51.79 -28.62
N ILE A 7 -3.47 -50.78 -29.33
CA ILE A 7 -2.56 -49.79 -28.77
C ILE A 7 -3.45 -48.69 -28.14
N LEU A 8 -3.47 -48.68 -26.81
CA LEU A 8 -4.11 -47.63 -26.02
C LEU A 8 -3.19 -46.40 -26.00
N GLY A 9 -3.46 -45.40 -26.84
CA GLY A 9 -2.71 -44.14 -26.83
C GLY A 9 -3.03 -43.32 -25.58
N LEU A 10 -2.07 -43.19 -24.69
CA LEU A 10 -2.15 -42.31 -23.53
C LEU A 10 -1.95 -40.85 -23.97
N MET A 11 -3.07 -40.08 -24.11
CA MET A 11 -2.97 -38.63 -24.29
C MET A 11 -2.49 -37.99 -23.01
N ILE A 12 -1.21 -37.62 -22.98
CA ILE A 12 -0.66 -36.74 -21.91
C ILE A 12 -1.15 -35.32 -22.19
N VAL A 13 -2.22 -34.92 -21.50
CA VAL A 13 -2.62 -33.51 -21.43
C VAL A 13 -1.62 -32.80 -20.57
N THR A 14 -0.64 -32.14 -21.18
CA THR A 14 0.24 -31.18 -20.47
C THR A 14 -0.59 -29.95 -20.14
N ALA A 15 -1.06 -29.88 -18.91
CA ALA A 15 -1.60 -28.64 -18.37
C ALA A 15 -0.43 -27.63 -18.29
N ASN A 16 -0.40 -26.67 -19.23
CA ASN A 16 0.46 -25.50 -19.10
C ASN A 16 -0.09 -24.67 -17.93
N THR A 17 0.41 -24.91 -16.73
CA THR A 17 0.25 -23.99 -15.62
C THR A 17 1.09 -22.75 -15.93
N PHE A 18 0.46 -21.75 -16.56
CA PHE A 18 1.06 -20.41 -16.55
C PHE A 18 1.25 -20.02 -15.08
N ALA A 19 2.49 -19.86 -14.66
CA ALA A 19 2.78 -19.32 -13.34
C ALA A 19 2.10 -17.93 -13.29
N GLN A 20 1.06 -17.80 -12.48
CA GLN A 20 0.39 -16.51 -12.31
C GLN A 20 1.39 -15.55 -11.67
N ASN A 21 1.60 -14.36 -12.25
CA ASN A 21 2.45 -13.34 -11.68
C ASN A 21 1.97 -13.04 -10.26
N LYS A 22 2.91 -13.00 -9.30
CA LYS A 22 2.60 -12.69 -7.91
C LYS A 22 2.24 -11.21 -7.76
N ALA A 23 1.20 -10.93 -6.97
CA ALA A 23 0.79 -9.56 -6.70
C ALA A 23 1.77 -8.83 -5.77
N ILE A 24 2.54 -9.56 -4.95
CA ILE A 24 3.51 -9.00 -4.02
C ILE A 24 4.87 -9.69 -4.11
N ARG A 25 5.91 -8.93 -3.73
CA ARG A 25 7.25 -9.44 -3.44
C ARG A 25 7.65 -8.96 -2.05
N ILE A 26 8.21 -9.85 -1.23
CA ILE A 26 8.59 -9.55 0.15
C ILE A 26 10.09 -9.80 0.32
N GLU A 27 10.80 -8.80 0.86
CA GLU A 27 12.17 -8.89 1.34
C GLU A 27 12.14 -8.99 2.87
N GLU A 28 12.86 -9.94 3.46
CA GLU A 28 12.89 -10.17 4.89
C GLU A 28 14.22 -9.71 5.50
N ALA A 29 14.18 -9.14 6.71
CA ALA A 29 15.36 -8.76 7.48
C ALA A 29 15.10 -8.85 8.98
N GLY A 30 16.17 -9.05 9.78
CA GLY A 30 16.05 -9.08 11.24
C GLY A 30 15.43 -10.39 11.76
N GLN A 31 15.01 -10.37 13.03
CA GLN A 31 14.43 -11.52 13.75
C GLN A 31 13.52 -11.02 14.87
N ASP A 32 12.69 -11.88 15.44
CA ASP A 32 11.76 -11.62 16.54
C ASP A 32 10.37 -11.12 16.09
N THR A 33 9.84 -10.06 16.69
CA THR A 33 8.48 -9.56 16.46
C THR A 33 8.25 -9.21 14.99
N PRO A 34 7.24 -9.82 14.33
CA PRO A 34 6.97 -9.55 12.93
C PRO A 34 6.41 -8.16 12.70
N VAL A 35 7.06 -7.41 11.81
CA VAL A 35 6.62 -6.09 11.35
C VAL A 35 6.42 -6.13 9.84
N LEU A 36 5.20 -5.96 9.37
CA LEU A 36 4.88 -5.81 7.96
C LEU A 36 4.96 -4.32 7.57
N PHE A 37 5.89 -4.02 6.68
CA PHE A 37 6.06 -2.69 6.11
C PHE A 37 5.37 -2.59 4.76
N LEU A 38 4.28 -1.83 4.71
CA LEU A 38 3.41 -1.65 3.56
C LEU A 38 3.66 -0.25 2.96
N PRO A 39 4.34 -0.13 1.82
CA PRO A 39 4.63 1.16 1.22
C PRO A 39 3.40 1.80 0.57
N GLY A 40 3.51 3.07 0.21
CA GLY A 40 2.52 3.77 -0.60
C GLY A 40 2.53 3.30 -2.06
N PHE A 41 1.55 3.76 -2.80
CA PHE A 41 1.43 3.54 -4.24
C PHE A 41 2.74 3.91 -4.95
N ILE A 42 3.17 3.11 -5.93
CA ILE A 42 4.44 3.20 -6.66
C ILE A 42 5.73 2.91 -5.87
N SER A 43 5.70 3.01 -4.55
CA SER A 43 6.90 2.91 -3.73
C SER A 43 7.34 1.46 -3.53
N PRO A 44 8.65 1.15 -3.54
CA PRO A 44 9.15 -0.16 -3.14
C PRO A 44 9.10 -0.32 -1.61
N GLY A 45 9.05 -1.57 -1.14
CA GLY A 45 9.15 -1.89 0.29
C GLY A 45 10.42 -1.35 0.96
N THR A 46 11.47 -1.19 0.18
CA THR A 46 12.77 -0.66 0.65
C THR A 46 12.71 0.80 1.13
N VAL A 47 11.62 1.55 0.84
CA VAL A 47 11.38 2.89 1.39
C VAL A 47 11.39 2.88 2.93
N TRP A 48 11.08 1.75 3.54
CA TRP A 48 11.00 1.57 4.98
C TRP A 48 12.32 1.14 5.65
N LYS A 49 13.40 0.88 4.88
CA LYS A 49 14.66 0.37 5.46
C LYS A 49 15.28 1.29 6.49
N GLU A 50 15.21 2.60 6.28
CA GLU A 50 15.73 3.56 7.27
C GLU A 50 14.83 3.61 8.52
N THR A 51 13.51 3.54 8.37
CA THR A 51 12.61 3.42 9.52
C THR A 51 12.94 2.16 10.32
N PHE A 52 13.06 1.01 9.67
CA PHE A 52 13.39 -0.25 10.33
C PHE A 52 14.71 -0.20 11.11
N LYS A 53 15.76 0.41 10.56
CA LYS A 53 17.04 0.58 11.25
C LYS A 53 16.96 1.42 12.53
N ASN A 54 15.95 2.29 12.61
CA ASN A 54 15.72 3.19 13.73
C ASN A 54 14.58 2.73 14.66
N LEU A 55 14.04 1.52 14.46
CA LEU A 55 13.12 0.91 15.42
C LEU A 55 13.93 0.39 16.62
N GLU A 56 13.41 0.69 17.80
CA GLU A 56 13.95 0.15 19.05
C GLU A 56 13.42 -1.28 19.29
N GLY A 57 14.27 -2.13 19.87
CA GLY A 57 13.93 -3.53 20.09
C GLY A 57 14.37 -4.45 18.95
N LYS A 58 13.91 -5.70 19.00
CA LYS A 58 14.22 -6.71 17.98
C LYS A 58 12.99 -7.00 17.16
N HIS A 59 13.11 -6.82 15.85
CA HIS A 59 11.99 -6.98 14.93
C HIS A 59 12.40 -7.80 13.69
N LYS A 60 11.46 -8.61 13.20
CA LYS A 60 11.54 -9.28 11.91
C LYS A 60 10.75 -8.47 10.90
N ALA A 61 11.46 -7.77 10.02
CA ALA A 61 10.84 -6.95 8.98
C ALA A 61 10.44 -7.78 7.76
N TYR A 62 9.28 -7.45 7.21
CA TYR A 62 8.76 -7.92 5.93
C TYR A 62 8.47 -6.69 5.06
N PHE A 63 9.40 -6.36 4.17
CA PHE A 63 9.27 -5.21 3.26
C PHE A 63 8.50 -5.63 2.01
N VAL A 64 7.27 -5.17 1.90
CA VAL A 64 6.37 -5.51 0.79
C VAL A 64 6.62 -4.60 -0.40
N SER A 65 6.63 -5.15 -1.60
CA SER A 65 6.60 -4.42 -2.87
C SER A 65 5.52 -5.00 -3.77
N TYR A 66 4.94 -4.19 -4.65
CA TYR A 66 3.72 -4.52 -5.38
C TYR A 66 3.95 -4.71 -6.87
N ALA A 67 3.16 -5.61 -7.48
CA ALA A 67 3.15 -5.86 -8.92
C ALA A 67 2.87 -4.59 -9.73
N GLY A 68 3.53 -4.47 -10.88
CA GLY A 68 3.45 -3.31 -11.76
C GLY A 68 4.39 -2.16 -11.39
N PHE A 69 5.13 -2.26 -10.26
CA PHE A 69 6.04 -1.24 -9.79
C PHE A 69 7.43 -1.81 -9.51
N ASN A 70 8.46 -0.95 -9.63
CA ASN A 70 9.83 -1.27 -9.23
C ASN A 70 10.37 -2.59 -9.82
N GLY A 71 10.09 -2.83 -11.11
CA GLY A 71 10.55 -4.01 -11.84
C GLY A 71 9.86 -5.32 -11.45
N ILE A 72 8.67 -5.25 -10.84
CA ILE A 72 7.81 -6.40 -10.63
C ILE A 72 6.75 -6.40 -11.72
N GLU A 73 6.59 -7.56 -12.40
CA GLU A 73 5.62 -7.72 -13.47
C GLU A 73 4.21 -7.34 -13.04
N PRO A 74 3.42 -6.70 -13.91
CA PRO A 74 2.04 -6.33 -13.62
C PRO A 74 1.13 -7.56 -13.51
N ILE A 75 -0.01 -7.37 -12.85
CA ILE A 75 -1.08 -8.38 -12.71
C ILE A 75 -2.39 -7.85 -13.30
N PRO A 76 -3.38 -8.72 -13.59
CA PRO A 76 -4.71 -8.29 -13.99
C PRO A 76 -5.42 -7.43 -12.93
N MET A 77 -6.35 -6.59 -13.40
CA MET A 77 -7.29 -5.86 -12.53
C MET A 77 -8.40 -6.78 -12.02
N PRO A 78 -8.98 -6.53 -10.86
CA PRO A 78 -8.69 -5.41 -9.96
C PRO A 78 -7.40 -5.63 -9.16
N TRP A 79 -6.54 -4.63 -9.18
CA TRP A 79 -5.18 -4.72 -8.64
C TRP A 79 -5.13 -4.72 -7.10
N TYR A 80 -5.81 -3.75 -6.45
CA TYR A 80 -5.76 -3.59 -4.99
C TYR A 80 -6.27 -4.84 -4.26
N SER A 81 -7.38 -5.41 -4.70
CA SER A 81 -7.95 -6.61 -4.08
C SER A 81 -7.04 -7.84 -4.23
N ALA A 82 -6.30 -7.93 -5.33
CA ALA A 82 -5.31 -8.99 -5.53
C ALA A 82 -4.12 -8.84 -4.57
N LEU A 83 -3.62 -7.60 -4.34
CA LEU A 83 -2.60 -7.33 -3.34
C LEU A 83 -3.06 -7.74 -1.94
N LYS A 84 -4.23 -7.29 -1.53
CA LYS A 84 -4.81 -7.61 -0.21
C LYS A 84 -4.94 -9.11 -0.03
N LYS A 85 -5.50 -9.81 -1.02
CA LYS A 85 -5.67 -11.26 -0.97
C LYS A 85 -4.34 -11.99 -0.77
N GLU A 86 -3.32 -11.66 -1.57
CA GLU A 86 -2.02 -12.34 -1.48
C GLU A 86 -1.29 -12.02 -0.16
N LEU A 87 -1.45 -10.81 0.39
CA LEU A 87 -0.93 -10.45 1.72
C LEU A 87 -1.58 -11.28 2.83
N VAL A 88 -2.88 -11.44 2.81
CA VAL A 88 -3.63 -12.27 3.76
C VAL A 88 -3.18 -13.73 3.66
N GLU A 89 -3.09 -14.28 2.45
CA GLU A 89 -2.61 -15.64 2.19
C GLU A 89 -1.16 -15.82 2.67
N TYR A 90 -0.29 -14.83 2.46
CA TYR A 90 1.08 -14.86 2.94
C TYR A 90 1.16 -14.93 4.47
N ILE A 91 0.41 -14.06 5.16
CA ILE A 91 0.36 -14.03 6.63
C ILE A 91 -0.10 -15.39 7.19
N ILE A 92 -1.16 -15.96 6.62
CA ILE A 92 -1.72 -17.25 7.05
C ILE A 92 -0.71 -18.38 6.77
N THR A 93 -0.14 -18.44 5.58
CA THR A 93 0.79 -19.49 5.16
C THR A 93 2.09 -19.46 5.99
N LYS A 94 2.60 -18.27 6.28
CA LYS A 94 3.79 -18.08 7.13
C LYS A 94 3.48 -18.22 8.62
N LYS A 95 2.21 -18.40 9.00
CA LYS A 95 1.73 -18.49 10.39
C LYS A 95 2.21 -17.32 11.24
N LEU A 96 2.17 -16.11 10.67
CA LEU A 96 2.57 -14.92 11.40
C LEU A 96 1.50 -14.58 12.45
N GLU A 97 1.96 -14.24 13.65
CA GLU A 97 1.12 -13.88 14.80
C GLU A 97 1.67 -12.62 15.46
N LYS A 98 0.80 -11.87 16.16
CA LYS A 98 1.19 -10.64 16.87
C LYS A 98 1.93 -9.65 15.97
N ILE A 99 1.39 -9.45 14.78
CA ILE A 99 2.01 -8.65 13.73
C ILE A 99 1.82 -7.15 14.01
N VAL A 100 2.89 -6.40 13.90
CA VAL A 100 2.82 -4.93 13.77
C VAL A 100 2.66 -4.59 12.29
N LEU A 101 1.61 -3.86 11.93
CA LEU A 101 1.43 -3.31 10.59
C LEU A 101 1.89 -1.86 10.55
N ILE A 102 2.82 -1.52 9.66
CA ILE A 102 3.27 -0.14 9.42
C ILE A 102 3.01 0.18 7.96
N GLY A 103 2.02 1.05 7.69
CA GLY A 103 1.59 1.36 6.33
C GLY A 103 1.59 2.84 6.01
N HIS A 104 2.15 3.21 4.85
CA HIS A 104 2.11 4.57 4.31
C HIS A 104 1.08 4.67 3.19
N SER A 105 0.25 5.72 3.19
CA SER A 105 -0.70 5.99 2.10
C SER A 105 -1.56 4.74 1.79
N MET A 106 -1.55 4.24 0.57
CA MET A 106 -2.19 2.97 0.19
C MET A 106 -1.80 1.81 1.12
N GLY A 107 -0.54 1.75 1.58
CA GLY A 107 -0.11 0.74 2.56
C GLY A 107 -0.84 0.86 3.90
N GLY A 108 -1.24 2.07 4.30
CA GLY A 108 -2.12 2.32 5.44
C GLY A 108 -3.54 1.78 5.21
N ASN A 109 -4.06 1.90 3.98
CA ASN A 109 -5.33 1.28 3.60
C ASN A 109 -5.25 -0.25 3.67
N LEU A 110 -4.17 -0.85 3.13
CA LEU A 110 -3.94 -2.29 3.25
C LEU A 110 -3.82 -2.74 4.71
N ALA A 111 -3.16 -1.95 5.58
CA ALA A 111 -3.07 -2.26 7.01
C ALA A 111 -4.44 -2.30 7.68
N VAL A 112 -5.32 -1.34 7.37
CA VAL A 112 -6.71 -1.32 7.86
C VAL A 112 -7.49 -2.55 7.37
N ASP A 113 -7.41 -2.83 6.07
CA ASP A 113 -8.16 -3.91 5.43
C ASP A 113 -7.72 -5.30 5.92
N ILE A 114 -6.40 -5.51 6.07
CA ILE A 114 -5.82 -6.73 6.65
C ILE A 114 -6.23 -6.89 8.13
N ALA A 115 -6.14 -5.82 8.91
CA ALA A 115 -6.49 -5.88 10.32
C ALA A 115 -7.98 -6.14 10.57
N ALA A 116 -8.85 -5.63 9.71
CA ALA A 116 -10.28 -5.92 9.77
C ALA A 116 -10.59 -7.41 9.50
N GLU A 117 -9.79 -8.07 8.64
CA GLU A 117 -9.97 -9.49 8.28
C GLU A 117 -9.27 -10.44 9.26
N LEU A 118 -8.05 -10.11 9.69
CA LEU A 118 -7.18 -11.00 10.48
C LEU A 118 -7.07 -10.62 11.95
N GLY A 119 -7.93 -9.73 12.46
CA GLY A 119 -8.03 -9.21 13.83
C GLY A 119 -7.05 -9.76 14.87
N ASP A 120 -7.24 -11.02 15.26
CA ASP A 120 -6.48 -11.67 16.34
C ASP A 120 -4.97 -11.86 16.04
N LYS A 121 -4.58 -11.80 14.75
CA LYS A 121 -3.17 -11.92 14.36
C LYS A 121 -2.41 -10.62 14.45
N ILE A 122 -3.11 -9.50 14.53
CA ILE A 122 -2.54 -8.16 14.56
C ILE A 122 -2.36 -7.72 16.02
N ASP A 123 -1.19 -7.19 16.34
CA ASP A 123 -0.90 -6.62 17.65
C ASP A 123 -1.21 -5.12 17.69
N ARG A 124 -0.75 -4.37 16.70
CA ARG A 124 -0.95 -2.92 16.58
C ARG A 124 -0.73 -2.42 15.16
N ILE A 125 -1.19 -1.21 14.88
CA ILE A 125 -1.13 -0.62 13.55
C ILE A 125 -0.54 0.78 13.63
N VAL A 126 0.39 1.10 12.72
CA VAL A 126 0.87 2.45 12.44
C VAL A 126 0.46 2.84 11.03
N ILE A 127 -0.31 3.88 10.90
CA ILE A 127 -0.78 4.44 9.63
C ILE A 127 -0.07 5.77 9.40
N VAL A 128 0.64 5.90 8.29
CA VAL A 128 1.37 7.10 7.92
C VAL A 128 0.72 7.73 6.70
N ASP A 129 0.13 8.88 6.90
CA ASP A 129 -0.51 9.75 5.91
C ASP A 129 -1.46 9.03 4.94
N ALA A 130 -2.43 8.29 5.49
CA ALA A 130 -3.45 7.58 4.72
C ALA A 130 -4.86 8.01 5.12
N LEU A 131 -5.76 8.03 4.15
CA LEU A 131 -7.19 8.30 4.32
C LEU A 131 -7.98 7.03 4.01
N THR A 132 -8.90 6.64 4.88
CA THR A 132 -9.72 5.43 4.72
C THR A 132 -10.71 5.50 3.56
N CYS A 133 -11.05 6.73 3.16
CA CYS A 133 -11.82 7.04 1.96
C CYS A 133 -11.25 8.31 1.31
N MET A 134 -10.20 8.15 0.50
CA MET A 134 -9.49 9.26 -0.15
C MET A 134 -10.44 10.10 -1.03
N ARG A 135 -11.36 9.45 -1.74
CA ARG A 135 -12.35 10.09 -2.60
C ARG A 135 -13.18 11.16 -1.86
N GLU A 136 -13.59 10.87 -0.64
CA GLU A 136 -14.40 11.80 0.16
C GLU A 136 -13.71 13.14 0.41
N VAL A 137 -12.38 13.13 0.54
CA VAL A 137 -11.57 14.33 0.82
C VAL A 137 -11.15 15.03 -0.47
N MET A 138 -10.72 14.27 -1.48
CA MET A 138 -10.17 14.84 -2.72
C MET A 138 -11.23 15.20 -3.74
N MET A 139 -12.37 14.52 -3.75
CA MET A 139 -13.46 14.67 -4.72
C MET A 139 -14.82 14.56 -4.01
N PRO A 140 -15.12 15.49 -3.08
CA PRO A 140 -16.34 15.40 -2.27
C PRO A 140 -17.60 15.40 -3.15
N GLY A 141 -18.54 14.50 -2.84
CA GLY A 141 -19.80 14.36 -3.56
C GLY A 141 -19.72 13.57 -4.87
N VAL A 142 -18.54 13.14 -5.33
CA VAL A 142 -18.44 12.28 -6.51
C VAL A 142 -18.78 10.83 -6.12
N PRO A 143 -19.83 10.22 -6.74
CA PRO A 143 -20.23 8.86 -6.42
C PRO A 143 -19.18 7.84 -6.88
N VAL A 144 -19.08 6.71 -6.15
CA VAL A 144 -18.06 5.69 -6.42
C VAL A 144 -18.21 5.06 -7.81
N GLU A 145 -19.41 5.02 -8.32
CA GLU A 145 -19.76 4.48 -9.65
C GLU A 145 -19.13 5.28 -10.79
N SER A 146 -18.74 6.53 -10.55
CA SER A 146 -18.06 7.39 -11.53
C SER A 146 -16.62 6.96 -11.80
N PHE A 147 -16.01 6.19 -10.89
CA PHE A 147 -14.61 5.73 -11.03
C PHE A 147 -14.55 4.42 -11.79
N GLN A 148 -14.69 4.49 -13.11
CA GLN A 148 -14.51 3.35 -14.02
C GLN A 148 -13.09 3.34 -14.56
N TYR A 149 -12.57 2.15 -14.95
CA TYR A 149 -11.27 2.07 -15.62
C TYR A 149 -11.28 2.78 -16.96
N ASP A 150 -12.35 2.56 -17.75
CA ASP A 150 -12.57 3.28 -18.99
C ASP A 150 -13.30 4.60 -18.69
N ASN A 151 -12.55 5.67 -18.66
CA ASN A 151 -13.04 7.05 -18.53
C ASN A 151 -12.08 8.01 -19.25
N PRO A 152 -12.51 9.23 -19.59
CA PRO A 152 -11.70 10.19 -20.35
C PRO A 152 -10.34 10.51 -19.69
N TYR A 153 -10.30 10.68 -18.37
CA TYR A 153 -9.06 10.97 -17.66
C TYR A 153 -8.06 9.80 -17.74
N ASN A 154 -8.52 8.58 -17.46
CA ASN A 154 -7.67 7.39 -17.54
C ASN A 154 -7.16 7.18 -18.97
N ASN A 155 -8.03 7.35 -19.96
CA ASN A 155 -7.64 7.23 -21.37
C ASN A 155 -6.60 8.28 -21.77
N GLN A 156 -6.74 9.53 -21.29
CA GLN A 156 -5.72 10.56 -21.47
C GLN A 156 -4.38 10.17 -20.83
N MET A 157 -4.39 9.66 -19.61
CA MET A 157 -3.17 9.24 -18.90
C MET A 157 -2.49 8.03 -19.55
N LEU A 158 -3.26 7.03 -20.00
CA LEU A 158 -2.73 5.87 -20.70
C LEU A 158 -2.07 6.23 -22.03
N ASN A 159 -2.67 7.17 -22.77
CA ASN A 159 -2.21 7.61 -24.09
C ASN A 159 -1.27 8.83 -24.04
N ALA A 160 -0.95 9.31 -22.83
CA ALA A 160 -0.01 10.43 -22.68
C ALA A 160 1.36 10.09 -23.25
N THR A 161 1.96 11.04 -24.00
CA THR A 161 3.35 10.90 -24.44
C THR A 161 4.28 10.81 -23.22
N ASP A 162 5.45 10.19 -23.39
CA ASP A 162 6.42 10.07 -22.29
C ASP A 162 6.79 11.44 -21.74
N LYS A 163 6.94 12.46 -22.60
CA LYS A 163 7.20 13.83 -22.16
C LYS A 163 6.08 14.39 -21.29
N ALA A 164 4.82 14.23 -21.69
CA ALA A 164 3.68 14.71 -20.91
C ALA A 164 3.56 13.97 -19.57
N PHE A 165 3.76 12.64 -19.57
CA PHE A 165 3.74 11.85 -18.35
C PHE A 165 4.89 12.22 -17.39
N GLN A 166 6.10 12.46 -17.92
CA GLN A 166 7.23 12.94 -17.11
C GLN A 166 6.96 14.31 -16.48
N GLN A 167 6.28 15.21 -17.18
CA GLN A 167 5.87 16.51 -16.61
C GLN A 167 4.88 16.31 -15.46
N THR A 168 3.87 15.47 -15.63
CA THR A 168 2.92 15.10 -14.58
C THR A 168 3.63 14.48 -13.38
N ALA A 169 4.51 13.51 -13.60
CA ALA A 169 5.30 12.87 -12.54
C ALA A 169 6.17 13.89 -11.78
N THR A 170 6.72 14.88 -12.47
CA THR A 170 7.51 15.95 -11.83
C THR A 170 6.65 16.79 -10.90
N MET A 171 5.48 17.25 -11.35
CA MET A 171 4.57 18.05 -10.53
C MET A 171 4.05 17.26 -9.31
N MET A 172 3.70 15.99 -9.51
CA MET A 172 3.24 15.13 -8.41
C MET A 172 4.36 14.91 -7.38
N ALA A 173 5.58 14.60 -7.81
CA ALA A 173 6.72 14.40 -6.91
C ALA A 173 7.03 15.65 -6.07
N GLN A 174 6.94 16.83 -6.67
CA GLN A 174 7.08 18.12 -5.95
C GLN A 174 5.99 18.31 -4.88
N GLY A 175 4.78 17.85 -5.14
CA GLY A 175 3.68 17.88 -4.18
C GLY A 175 3.81 16.90 -3.01
N MET A 176 4.62 15.84 -3.15
CA MET A 176 4.68 14.72 -2.21
C MET A 176 5.77 14.81 -1.14
N THR A 177 6.85 15.56 -1.36
CA THR A 177 7.96 15.74 -0.40
C THR A 177 8.66 17.09 -0.60
N LEU A 178 9.24 17.62 0.47
CA LEU A 178 10.08 18.84 0.44
C LEU A 178 11.51 18.55 -0.01
N ASP A 179 11.98 17.31 0.17
CA ASP A 179 13.34 16.89 -0.21
C ASP A 179 13.46 16.75 -1.74
N THR A 180 14.21 17.66 -2.38
CA THR A 180 14.39 17.67 -3.82
C THR A 180 15.07 16.41 -4.37
N SER A 181 15.95 15.78 -3.59
CA SER A 181 16.59 14.51 -3.97
C SER A 181 15.55 13.38 -4.00
N LYS A 182 14.60 13.40 -3.07
CA LYS A 182 13.49 12.44 -3.01
C LYS A 182 12.43 12.72 -4.07
N GLN A 183 12.22 13.97 -4.46
CA GLN A 183 11.37 14.30 -5.61
C GLN A 183 11.88 13.61 -6.88
N THR A 184 13.20 13.63 -7.11
CA THR A 184 13.81 12.92 -8.25
C THR A 184 13.56 11.40 -8.16
N LEU A 185 13.67 10.82 -6.98
CA LEU A 185 13.41 9.41 -6.75
C LEU A 185 11.93 9.04 -6.98
N LEU A 186 11.00 9.84 -6.46
CA LEU A 186 9.56 9.64 -6.67
C LEU A 186 9.18 9.73 -8.14
N LYS A 187 9.70 10.74 -8.84
CA LYS A 187 9.52 10.87 -10.30
C LYS A 187 10.00 9.61 -11.03
N LYS A 188 11.18 9.09 -10.66
CA LYS A 188 11.72 7.86 -11.25
C LYS A 188 10.75 6.69 -11.05
N TRP A 189 10.26 6.45 -9.82
CA TRP A 189 9.31 5.36 -9.55
C TRP A 189 8.02 5.49 -10.36
N MET A 190 7.50 6.72 -10.55
CA MET A 190 6.31 6.96 -11.38
C MET A 190 6.55 6.63 -12.85
N ILE A 191 7.71 7.04 -13.40
CA ILE A 191 8.05 6.83 -14.81
C ILE A 191 8.30 5.35 -15.11
N GLU A 192 8.93 4.62 -14.18
CA GLU A 192 9.25 3.20 -14.32
C GLU A 192 8.07 2.27 -14.00
N ALA A 193 6.97 2.80 -13.50
CA ALA A 193 5.76 2.02 -13.24
C ALA A 193 5.13 1.51 -14.54
N ASP A 194 4.55 0.30 -14.50
CA ASP A 194 3.63 -0.13 -15.55
C ASP A 194 2.51 0.89 -15.68
N ARG A 195 2.37 1.50 -16.84
CA ARG A 195 1.42 2.60 -17.09
C ARG A 195 -0.03 2.21 -16.77
N LYS A 196 -0.43 1.01 -17.14
CA LYS A 196 -1.78 0.53 -16.89
C LYS A 196 -2.04 0.29 -15.40
N THR A 197 -1.09 -0.32 -14.71
CA THR A 197 -1.16 -0.51 -13.25
C THR A 197 -1.20 0.84 -12.53
N TYR A 198 -0.40 1.81 -12.98
CA TYR A 198 -0.41 3.17 -12.41
C TYR A 198 -1.79 3.82 -12.54
N VAL A 199 -2.41 3.79 -13.71
CA VAL A 199 -3.69 4.46 -13.98
C VAL A 199 -4.86 3.71 -13.32
N TYR A 200 -4.95 2.42 -13.52
CA TYR A 200 -6.08 1.62 -13.03
C TYR A 200 -5.97 1.26 -11.56
N GLY A 201 -4.75 1.04 -11.06
CA GLY A 201 -4.52 0.85 -9.63
C GLY A 201 -4.90 2.10 -8.82
N TYR A 202 -4.63 3.30 -9.34
CA TYR A 202 -5.11 4.53 -8.71
C TYR A 202 -6.64 4.64 -8.73
N THR A 203 -7.28 4.17 -9.79
CA THR A 203 -8.75 4.06 -9.87
C THR A 203 -9.29 3.12 -8.78
N ASP A 204 -8.62 1.99 -8.52
CA ASP A 204 -9.00 1.10 -7.41
C ASP A 204 -8.93 1.83 -6.06
N LEU A 205 -7.89 2.64 -5.82
CA LEU A 205 -7.76 3.41 -4.57
C LEU A 205 -8.89 4.45 -4.40
N LEU A 206 -9.32 5.10 -5.48
CA LEU A 206 -10.44 6.05 -5.45
C LEU A 206 -11.78 5.38 -5.14
N LYS A 207 -11.92 4.09 -5.42
CA LYS A 207 -13.12 3.30 -5.06
C LYS A 207 -13.17 2.88 -3.60
N LEU A 208 -12.04 2.89 -2.88
CA LEU A 208 -12.01 2.42 -1.50
C LEU A 208 -12.85 3.29 -0.57
N ASP A 209 -13.58 2.63 0.30
CA ASP A 209 -14.16 3.18 1.51
C ASP A 209 -14.02 2.15 2.65
N LEU A 210 -12.99 2.32 3.46
CA LEU A 210 -12.68 1.41 4.55
C LEU A 210 -13.28 1.85 5.90
N ARG A 211 -13.99 2.98 5.92
CA ARG A 211 -14.62 3.53 7.15
C ARG A 211 -15.57 2.53 7.83
N PRO A 212 -16.39 1.75 7.09
CA PRO A 212 -17.25 0.73 7.70
C PRO A 212 -16.50 -0.38 8.42
N LEU A 213 -15.24 -0.65 8.07
CA LEU A 213 -14.42 -1.70 8.66
C LEU A 213 -13.78 -1.29 9.99
N LEU A 214 -13.66 0.01 10.25
CA LEU A 214 -12.89 0.53 11.39
C LEU A 214 -13.39 0.02 12.75
N SER A 215 -14.69 -0.14 12.91
CA SER A 215 -15.28 -0.60 14.18
C SER A 215 -14.93 -2.06 14.54
N SER A 216 -14.49 -2.87 13.57
CA SER A 216 -14.00 -4.23 13.80
C SER A 216 -12.58 -4.28 14.35
N ILE A 217 -11.79 -3.23 14.16
CA ILE A 217 -10.38 -3.16 14.60
C ILE A 217 -10.34 -2.80 16.08
N LYS A 218 -9.81 -3.72 16.92
CA LYS A 218 -9.76 -3.58 18.38
C LYS A 218 -8.38 -3.25 18.92
N VAL A 219 -7.34 -3.49 18.11
CA VAL A 219 -5.94 -3.23 18.49
C VAL A 219 -5.64 -1.73 18.51
N PRO A 220 -4.57 -1.31 19.21
CA PRO A 220 -4.12 0.08 19.20
C PRO A 220 -3.72 0.53 17.79
N VAL A 221 -4.09 1.75 17.41
CA VAL A 221 -3.77 2.35 16.11
C VAL A 221 -3.13 3.73 16.30
N LEU A 222 -1.93 3.92 15.76
CA LEU A 222 -1.28 5.21 15.65
C LEU A 222 -1.45 5.75 14.23
N ILE A 223 -1.99 6.96 14.09
CA ILE A 223 -2.19 7.64 12.82
C ILE A 223 -1.31 8.87 12.79
N LEU A 224 -0.40 8.95 11.82
CA LEU A 224 0.57 10.02 11.65
C LEU A 224 0.25 10.75 10.35
N GLY A 225 -0.13 12.02 10.42
CA GLY A 225 -0.51 12.83 9.27
C GLY A 225 0.54 13.89 8.94
N ALA A 226 0.69 14.23 7.65
CA ALA A 226 1.43 15.40 7.20
C ALA A 226 0.56 16.67 7.33
N PRO A 227 1.13 17.84 7.69
CA PRO A 227 0.37 19.09 7.85
C PRO A 227 0.15 19.82 6.52
N PHE A 228 -0.06 19.11 5.41
CA PHE A 228 -0.21 19.71 4.09
C PHE A 228 -1.63 19.54 3.52
N PRO A 229 -2.33 20.58 3.07
CA PRO A 229 -1.84 21.96 2.90
C PRO A 229 -1.68 22.72 4.22
N ASP A 230 -2.46 22.40 5.28
CA ASP A 230 -2.45 23.05 6.58
C ASP A 230 -2.95 22.08 7.66
N LYS A 231 -2.37 22.17 8.88
CA LYS A 231 -2.73 21.31 10.01
C LYS A 231 -4.20 21.47 10.43
N GLU A 232 -4.74 22.71 10.39
CA GLU A 232 -6.11 23.03 10.73
C GLU A 232 -7.13 22.40 9.76
N VAL A 233 -6.70 22.10 8.54
CA VAL A 233 -7.51 21.38 7.54
C VAL A 233 -7.33 19.87 7.68
N VAL A 234 -6.10 19.44 7.90
CA VAL A 234 -5.74 18.01 7.87
C VAL A 234 -6.24 17.26 9.09
N LEU A 235 -6.08 17.82 10.31
CA LEU A 235 -6.46 17.16 11.55
C LEU A 235 -7.95 16.80 11.59
N PRO A 236 -8.89 17.72 11.32
CA PRO A 236 -10.33 17.38 11.26
C PRO A 236 -10.66 16.31 10.22
N ASN A 237 -9.95 16.30 9.08
CA ASN A 237 -10.14 15.26 8.07
C ASN A 237 -9.72 13.87 8.62
N PHE A 238 -8.57 13.76 9.28
CA PHE A 238 -8.16 12.50 9.92
C PHE A 238 -9.16 12.09 11.02
N GLU A 239 -9.58 13.00 11.87
CA GLU A 239 -10.57 12.73 12.93
C GLU A 239 -11.86 12.16 12.34
N LYS A 240 -12.39 12.78 11.28
CA LYS A 240 -13.60 12.33 10.56
C LYS A 240 -13.37 10.96 9.89
N GLN A 241 -12.25 10.78 9.20
CA GLN A 241 -11.93 9.54 8.47
C GLN A 241 -11.78 8.32 9.40
N TYR A 242 -11.26 8.54 10.59
CA TYR A 242 -10.99 7.48 11.55
C TYR A 242 -11.94 7.46 12.76
N VAL A 243 -13.11 8.11 12.67
CA VAL A 243 -14.07 8.17 13.77
C VAL A 243 -14.49 6.79 14.30
N GLY A 244 -14.54 5.78 13.41
CA GLY A 244 -14.92 4.41 13.78
C GLY A 244 -13.89 3.63 14.58
N LEU A 245 -12.65 4.10 14.72
CA LEU A 245 -11.61 3.46 15.55
C LEU A 245 -11.78 3.88 17.02
N ALA A 246 -12.03 2.90 17.90
CA ALA A 246 -12.16 3.16 19.34
C ALA A 246 -10.80 3.44 20.01
N ASN A 247 -9.75 2.71 19.62
CA ASN A 247 -8.41 2.80 20.23
C ASN A 247 -7.41 3.42 19.24
N LYS A 248 -7.47 4.74 19.09
CA LYS A 248 -6.59 5.48 18.18
C LYS A 248 -5.87 6.64 18.84
N THR A 249 -4.69 6.93 18.34
CA THR A 249 -3.96 8.18 18.57
C THR A 249 -3.67 8.82 17.21
N ILE A 250 -3.95 10.12 17.07
CA ILE A 250 -3.65 10.89 15.87
C ILE A 250 -2.59 11.92 16.22
N ALA A 251 -1.52 11.99 15.45
CA ALA A 251 -0.49 13.00 15.57
C ALA A 251 -0.15 13.58 14.20
N ILE A 252 -0.02 14.90 14.12
CA ILE A 252 0.36 15.61 12.90
C ILE A 252 1.81 16.02 12.99
N ALA A 253 2.59 15.75 11.94
CA ALA A 253 3.99 16.11 11.85
C ALA A 253 4.17 17.65 11.97
N PRO A 254 5.30 18.13 12.48
CA PRO A 254 5.55 19.57 12.64
C PRO A 254 5.66 20.29 11.30
N SER A 255 6.12 19.60 10.27
CA SER A 255 6.21 20.07 8.89
C SER A 255 6.27 18.88 7.92
N GLY A 256 6.29 19.13 6.62
CA GLY A 256 6.46 18.08 5.62
C GLY A 256 5.22 17.90 4.75
N ARG A 257 5.34 16.96 3.82
CA ARG A 257 4.31 16.55 2.87
C ARG A 257 4.03 15.06 3.01
N HIS A 258 3.36 14.50 2.04
CA HIS A 258 2.89 13.11 2.03
C HIS A 258 3.93 12.05 2.45
N PHE A 259 5.20 12.23 2.08
CA PHE A 259 6.29 11.32 2.48
C PHE A 259 6.97 11.78 3.77
N ILE A 260 6.26 11.65 4.92
CA ILE A 260 6.77 12.03 6.24
C ILE A 260 8.10 11.35 6.55
N MET A 261 8.32 10.10 6.08
CA MET A 261 9.57 9.37 6.27
C MET A 261 10.77 10.03 5.58
N PHE A 262 10.55 10.92 4.60
CA PHE A 262 11.60 11.71 3.97
C PHE A 262 11.75 13.08 4.63
N ASP A 263 10.61 13.73 4.91
CA ASP A 263 10.61 15.12 5.37
C ASP A 263 10.85 15.25 6.88
N GLN A 264 10.39 14.27 7.68
CA GLN A 264 10.45 14.29 9.15
C GLN A 264 10.85 12.91 9.73
N PRO A 265 11.99 12.31 9.28
CA PRO A 265 12.34 10.95 9.67
C PRO A 265 12.52 10.78 11.17
N GLN A 266 13.19 11.71 11.85
CA GLN A 266 13.43 11.60 13.30
C GLN A 266 12.14 11.67 14.11
N TRP A 267 11.22 12.56 13.71
CA TRP A 267 9.90 12.64 14.33
C TRP A 267 9.11 11.33 14.12
N LEU A 268 9.12 10.81 12.89
CA LEU A 268 8.45 9.55 12.57
C LEU A 268 8.97 8.39 13.43
N TYR A 269 10.30 8.25 13.55
CA TYR A 269 10.91 7.18 14.36
C TYR A 269 10.53 7.31 15.84
N ALA A 270 10.58 8.53 16.40
CA ALA A 270 10.20 8.78 17.79
C ALA A 270 8.73 8.43 18.07
N GLN A 271 7.81 8.81 17.14
CA GLN A 271 6.39 8.46 17.28
C GLN A 271 6.17 6.95 17.27
N ILE A 272 6.79 6.25 16.30
CA ILE A 272 6.66 4.80 16.18
C ILE A 272 7.25 4.10 17.41
N ASN A 273 8.46 4.42 17.82
CA ASN A 273 9.10 3.80 18.97
C ASN A 273 8.32 4.02 20.27
N THR A 274 7.86 5.25 20.52
CA THR A 274 6.97 5.54 21.67
C THR A 274 5.68 4.72 21.66
N PHE A 275 5.12 4.48 20.48
CA PHE A 275 3.91 3.68 20.34
C PHE A 275 4.17 2.18 20.51
N LEU A 276 5.30 1.68 20.01
CA LEU A 276 5.66 0.26 20.11
C LEU A 276 6.14 -0.14 21.51
N SER A 277 6.60 0.80 22.34
CA SER A 277 7.06 0.55 23.71
C SER A 277 5.94 0.38 24.74
N LYS A 278 4.69 0.69 24.37
CA LYS A 278 3.49 0.54 25.22
C LYS A 278 2.88 -0.86 25.09
#